data_90dbd228f53c4158884e1b7d9a5ed5f7
#
_entry.id   90dbd228f53c4158884e1b7d9a5ed5f7
#
_cell.length_a   1.000
_cell.length_b   1.000
_cell.length_c   1.000
_cell.angle_alpha   90.00
_cell.angle_beta   90.00
_cell.angle_gamma   90.00
#
_symmetry.space_group_name_H-M   'P 1'
#
loop_
_entity.id
_entity.type
_entity.pdbx_description
1 polymer ?
#
loop_
_entity_poly.entity_id
_entity_poly.type
_entity_poly.pdbx_seq_one_letter_code
_entity_poly.pdbx_strand_id
1 'polypeptide(L)'
;ENTVVLSSNLVAYVAFQIIRKRFNQFTVFEILSLPKDETTVSEIEFKIVLDRIRDRLKVLEEDKKIILSSDLDLPTEELMNVGIKKVGSSHPTYVLRKNKNGVISTRSMKLLYYYHNKLSSYGLDEYI
;
A
#
# COMPACT_ATOMS: atom_id res chain seq x y z
N GLU A 1 -1.34 -10.41 21.40
CA GLU A 1 -0.80 -11.05 20.21
C GLU A 1 -0.40 -10.02 19.16
N ASN A 2 0.82 -10.10 18.68
CA ASN A 2 1.37 -9.06 17.82
C ASN A 2 1.16 -9.38 16.35
N THR A 3 0.64 -8.40 15.60
CA THR A 3 0.52 -8.51 14.15
C THR A 3 1.84 -8.08 13.52
N VAL A 4 2.37 -8.91 12.62
CA VAL A 4 3.58 -8.56 11.86
C VAL A 4 3.17 -7.85 10.58
N VAL A 5 3.73 -6.66 10.36
CA VAL A 5 3.46 -5.85 9.17
C VAL A 5 4.66 -5.97 8.22
N LEU A 6 4.38 -6.37 6.99
CA LEU A 6 5.39 -6.56 5.95
C LEU A 6 5.36 -5.38 4.98
N SER A 7 6.47 -5.16 4.28
CA SER A 7 6.53 -4.12 3.25
C SER A 7 5.46 -4.31 2.18
N SER A 8 5.14 -5.56 1.84
CA SER A 8 4.07 -5.86 0.87
C SER A 8 2.71 -5.36 1.35
N ASN A 9 2.42 -5.52 2.65
CA ASN A 9 1.16 -5.01 3.21
C ASN A 9 1.12 -3.48 3.13
N LEU A 10 2.23 -2.84 3.44
CA LEU A 10 2.31 -1.39 3.47
C LEU A 10 2.11 -0.78 2.09
N VAL A 11 2.82 -1.28 1.08
CA VAL A 11 2.69 -0.70 -0.28
C VAL A 11 1.29 -0.93 -0.83
N ALA A 12 0.69 -2.08 -0.55
CA ALA A 12 -0.69 -2.34 -0.98
C ALA A 12 -1.67 -1.38 -0.31
N TYR A 13 -1.47 -1.15 0.97
CA TYR A 13 -2.33 -0.22 1.72
C TYR A 13 -2.24 1.19 1.15
N VAL A 14 -1.02 1.67 0.92
CA VAL A 14 -0.79 3.03 0.39
C VAL A 14 -1.46 3.19 -0.98
N ALA A 15 -1.21 2.24 -1.89
CA ALA A 15 -1.77 2.32 -3.24
C ALA A 15 -3.30 2.29 -3.20
N PHE A 16 -3.88 1.38 -2.44
CA PHE A 16 -5.33 1.25 -2.37
C PHE A 16 -5.97 2.51 -1.79
N GLN A 17 -5.42 3.04 -0.71
CA GLN A 17 -6.00 4.20 -0.04
C GLN A 17 -5.89 5.48 -0.88
N ILE A 18 -4.82 5.65 -1.64
CA ILE A 18 -4.71 6.79 -2.54
C ILE A 18 -5.82 6.73 -3.59
N ILE A 19 -6.03 5.55 -4.18
CA ILE A 19 -7.08 5.36 -5.18
C ILE A 19 -8.46 5.57 -4.55
N ARG A 20 -8.68 4.99 -3.37
CA ARG A 20 -9.94 5.11 -2.67
C ARG A 20 -10.31 6.56 -2.36
N LYS A 21 -9.34 7.35 -1.91
CA LYS A 21 -9.60 8.77 -1.61
C LYS A 21 -9.93 9.59 -2.84
N ARG A 22 -9.38 9.21 -3.98
CA ARG A 22 -9.71 9.84 -5.26
C ARG A 22 -11.19 9.63 -5.61
N PHE A 23 -11.75 8.50 -5.20
CA PHE A 23 -13.13 8.12 -5.45
C PHE A 23 -13.89 7.93 -4.14
N ASN A 24 -13.81 8.93 -3.27
CA ASN A 24 -14.29 8.81 -1.89
C ASN A 24 -15.80 8.61 -1.75
N GLN A 25 -16.57 8.86 -2.79
CA GLN A 25 -18.01 8.63 -2.78
C GLN A 25 -18.41 7.25 -3.28
N PHE A 26 -17.45 6.46 -3.73
CA PHE A 26 -17.70 5.12 -4.25
C PHE A 26 -17.76 4.10 -3.13
N THR A 27 -18.59 3.07 -3.30
CA THR A 27 -18.55 1.91 -2.42
C THR A 27 -17.32 1.06 -2.74
N VAL A 28 -16.99 0.11 -1.86
CA VAL A 28 -15.89 -0.81 -2.11
C VAL A 28 -16.12 -1.57 -3.43
N PHE A 29 -17.33 -2.01 -3.70
CA PHE A 29 -17.63 -2.71 -4.96
C PHE A 29 -17.33 -1.86 -6.18
N GLU A 30 -17.68 -0.58 -6.13
CA GLU A 30 -17.40 0.33 -7.22
C GLU A 30 -15.91 0.55 -7.42
N ILE A 31 -15.16 0.66 -6.31
CA ILE A 31 -13.70 0.81 -6.37
C ILE A 31 -13.05 -0.43 -6.98
N LEU A 32 -13.50 -1.61 -6.57
CA LEU A 32 -12.93 -2.86 -7.09
C LEU A 32 -13.23 -3.07 -8.57
N SER A 33 -14.22 -2.34 -9.11
CA SER A 33 -14.64 -2.45 -10.51
C SER A 33 -14.10 -1.33 -11.39
N LEU A 34 -13.21 -0.46 -10.87
CA LEU A 34 -12.65 0.64 -11.64
C LEU A 34 -11.85 0.14 -12.84
N PRO A 35 -11.92 0.86 -13.99
CA PRO A 35 -11.06 0.54 -15.13
C PRO A 35 -9.59 0.69 -14.77
N LYS A 36 -8.73 -0.04 -15.48
CA LYS A 36 -7.29 -0.03 -15.17
C LYS A 36 -6.64 1.34 -15.28
N ASP A 37 -7.10 2.18 -16.20
CA ASP A 37 -6.55 3.52 -16.36
C ASP A 37 -6.92 4.45 -15.21
N GLU A 38 -7.92 4.09 -14.40
CA GLU A 38 -8.32 4.85 -13.23
C GLU A 38 -7.62 4.36 -11.94
N THR A 39 -6.85 3.30 -12.03
CA THR A 39 -6.22 2.68 -10.86
C THR A 39 -4.71 2.83 -10.89
N THR A 40 -4.25 4.02 -11.27
CA THR A 40 -2.83 4.36 -11.30
C THR A 40 -2.52 5.42 -10.23
N VAL A 41 -1.28 5.39 -9.76
CA VAL A 41 -0.79 6.31 -8.73
C VAL A 41 0.56 6.84 -9.16
N SER A 42 0.81 8.15 -9.02
CA SER A 42 2.13 8.68 -9.32
C SER A 42 3.13 8.26 -8.25
N GLU A 43 4.37 8.01 -8.67
CA GLU A 43 5.44 7.63 -7.76
C GLU A 43 5.68 8.70 -6.70
N ILE A 44 5.59 9.97 -7.08
CA ILE A 44 5.82 11.09 -6.16
C ILE A 44 4.79 11.07 -5.04
N GLU A 45 3.51 10.99 -5.40
CA GLU A 45 2.43 10.93 -4.42
C GLU A 45 2.55 9.69 -3.54
N PHE A 46 2.86 8.56 -4.17
CA PHE A 46 3.00 7.30 -3.45
C PHE A 46 4.09 7.39 -2.37
N LYS A 47 5.25 7.95 -2.71
CA LYS A 47 6.36 8.05 -1.75
C LYS A 47 6.02 8.97 -0.57
N ILE A 48 5.31 10.07 -0.84
CA ILE A 48 4.90 10.98 0.22
C ILE A 48 3.99 10.26 1.23
N VAL A 49 2.99 9.57 0.72
CA VAL A 49 2.04 8.85 1.58
C VAL A 49 2.72 7.67 2.27
N LEU A 50 3.56 6.94 1.54
CA LEU A 50 4.31 5.82 2.09
C LEU A 50 5.12 6.25 3.31
N ASP A 51 5.80 7.38 3.21
CA ASP A 51 6.63 7.90 4.28
C ASP A 51 5.79 8.25 5.52
N ARG A 52 4.64 8.90 5.31
CA ARG A 52 3.73 9.25 6.40
C ARG A 52 3.19 8.02 7.13
N ILE A 53 2.76 7.04 6.37
CA ILE A 53 2.18 5.82 6.95
C ILE A 53 3.24 5.01 7.67
N ARG A 54 4.44 4.91 7.09
CA ARG A 54 5.53 4.22 7.76
C ARG A 54 5.86 4.86 9.10
N ASP A 55 5.94 6.19 9.15
CA ASP A 55 6.24 6.88 10.39
C ASP A 55 5.18 6.61 11.45
N ARG A 56 3.93 6.58 11.05
CA ARG A 56 2.84 6.26 11.98
C ARG A 56 2.92 4.81 12.46
N LEU A 57 3.28 3.90 11.57
CA LEU A 57 3.46 2.50 11.96
C LEU A 57 4.58 2.34 13.00
N LYS A 58 5.64 3.12 12.87
CA LYS A 58 6.73 3.08 13.85
C LYS A 58 6.27 3.55 15.23
N VAL A 59 5.38 4.53 15.28
CA VAL A 59 4.77 4.96 16.55
C VAL A 59 3.95 3.82 17.15
N LEU A 60 3.16 3.14 16.32
CA LEU A 60 2.37 1.99 16.79
C LEU A 60 3.24 0.84 17.27
N GLU A 61 4.41 0.65 16.65
CA GLU A 61 5.34 -0.37 17.08
C GLU A 61 5.90 -0.05 18.46
N GLU A 62 6.19 1.22 18.73
CA GLU A 62 6.65 1.66 20.05
C GLU A 62 5.60 1.36 21.13
N ASP A 63 4.33 1.46 20.77
CA ASP A 63 3.21 1.11 21.67
C ASP A 63 3.00 -0.40 21.78
N LYS A 64 3.83 -1.19 21.11
CA LYS A 64 3.83 -2.66 21.14
C LYS A 64 2.54 -3.28 20.60
N LYS A 65 1.85 -2.57 19.72
CA LYS A 65 0.63 -3.08 19.08
C LYS A 65 0.92 -3.91 17.85
N ILE A 66 2.06 -3.65 17.19
CA ILE A 66 2.46 -4.34 15.96
C ILE A 66 3.96 -4.57 15.97
N ILE A 67 4.41 -5.45 15.09
CA ILE A 67 5.82 -5.70 14.82
C ILE A 67 6.05 -5.38 13.35
N LEU A 68 7.05 -4.56 13.06
CA LEU A 68 7.39 -4.20 11.67
C LEU A 68 8.53 -5.08 11.18
N SER A 69 8.42 -5.57 9.94
CA SER A 69 9.54 -6.29 9.34
C SER A 69 10.71 -5.33 9.12
N SER A 70 11.91 -5.87 9.05
CA SER A 70 13.13 -5.05 9.00
C SER A 70 13.24 -4.17 7.78
N ASP A 71 12.61 -4.54 6.67
CA ASP A 71 12.66 -3.74 5.44
C ASP A 71 11.88 -2.42 5.56
N LEU A 72 11.05 -2.26 6.58
CA LEU A 72 10.41 -0.97 6.84
C LEU A 72 11.39 0.11 7.34
N ASP A 73 12.61 -0.28 7.67
CA ASP A 73 13.67 0.66 8.05
C ASP A 73 14.44 1.20 6.84
N LEU A 74 14.19 0.68 5.66
CA LEU A 74 14.86 1.14 4.44
C LEU A 74 14.45 2.58 4.09
N PRO A 75 15.31 3.31 3.35
CA PRO A 75 14.89 4.59 2.79
C PRO A 75 13.61 4.43 1.96
N THR A 76 12.83 5.50 1.89
CA THR A 76 11.49 5.45 1.29
C THR A 76 11.48 4.86 -0.11
N GLU A 77 12.41 5.26 -0.97
CA GLU A 77 12.46 4.74 -2.33
C GLU A 77 12.77 3.24 -2.36
N GLU A 78 13.72 2.79 -1.55
CA GLU A 78 14.05 1.37 -1.48
C GLU A 78 12.90 0.56 -0.90
N LEU A 79 12.26 1.09 0.13
CA LEU A 79 11.08 0.45 0.73
C LEU A 79 9.97 0.27 -0.31
N MET A 80 9.70 1.31 -1.08
CA MET A 80 8.72 1.25 -2.16
C MET A 80 9.04 0.14 -3.15
N ASN A 81 10.28 0.11 -3.62
CA ASN A 81 10.69 -0.86 -4.64
C ASN A 81 10.66 -2.30 -4.09
N VAL A 82 11.11 -2.49 -2.87
CA VAL A 82 11.10 -3.81 -2.22
C VAL A 82 9.65 -4.28 -2.03
N GLY A 83 8.79 -3.40 -1.54
CA GLY A 83 7.38 -3.75 -1.30
C GLY A 83 6.64 -4.09 -2.58
N ILE A 84 6.84 -3.29 -3.63
CA ILE A 84 6.22 -3.54 -4.93
C ILE A 84 6.65 -4.90 -5.49
N LYS A 85 7.94 -5.23 -5.35
CA LYS A 85 8.45 -6.51 -5.82
C LYS A 85 7.89 -7.68 -5.02
N LYS A 86 7.73 -7.51 -3.70
CA LYS A 86 7.28 -8.59 -2.83
C LYS A 86 5.77 -8.82 -2.86
N VAL A 87 4.97 -7.77 -3.05
CA VAL A 87 3.52 -7.94 -3.02
C VAL A 87 3.10 -8.83 -4.20
N GLY A 88 2.41 -9.90 -3.89
CA GLY A 88 1.96 -10.82 -4.92
C GLY A 88 3.05 -11.65 -5.56
N SER A 89 4.23 -11.77 -4.95
CA SER A 89 5.34 -12.55 -5.53
C SER A 89 4.98 -14.03 -5.73
N SER A 90 4.00 -14.53 -5.00
CA SER A 90 3.50 -15.90 -5.16
C SER A 90 2.46 -16.05 -6.28
N HIS A 91 2.05 -14.95 -6.89
CA HIS A 91 1.05 -14.98 -7.97
C HIS A 91 1.72 -15.02 -9.33
N PRO A 92 1.06 -15.57 -10.36
CA PRO A 92 1.65 -15.64 -11.71
C PRO A 92 1.83 -14.27 -12.36
N THR A 93 1.15 -13.23 -11.86
CA THR A 93 1.29 -11.87 -12.39
C THR A 93 1.50 -10.90 -11.24
N TYR A 94 1.94 -9.68 -11.57
CA TYR A 94 2.17 -8.65 -10.56
C TYR A 94 0.86 -8.19 -9.90
N VAL A 95 0.98 -7.72 -8.66
CA VAL A 95 -0.13 -7.00 -7.99
C VAL A 95 0.08 -5.50 -8.16
N LEU A 96 1.30 -5.02 -7.99
CA LEU A 96 1.69 -3.63 -8.26
C LEU A 96 2.91 -3.62 -9.17
N ARG A 97 3.00 -2.61 -10.02
CA ARG A 97 4.13 -2.42 -10.93
C ARG A 97 4.36 -0.93 -11.15
N LYS A 98 5.64 -0.54 -11.13
CA LYS A 98 6.06 0.82 -11.47
C LYS A 98 6.66 0.81 -12.87
N ASN A 99 6.21 1.73 -13.72
CA ASN A 99 6.76 1.85 -15.07
C ASN A 99 7.88 2.90 -15.13
N LYS A 100 8.48 3.08 -16.32
CA LYS A 100 9.58 4.02 -16.53
C LYS A 100 9.19 5.46 -16.27
N ASN A 101 7.92 5.80 -16.41
CA ASN A 101 7.43 7.17 -16.30
C ASN A 101 7.02 7.51 -14.87
N GLY A 102 7.32 6.63 -13.91
CA GLY A 102 6.98 6.88 -12.52
C GLY A 102 5.51 6.70 -12.21
N VAL A 103 4.84 5.81 -12.92
CA VAL A 103 3.43 5.49 -12.69
C VAL A 103 3.33 4.10 -12.10
N ILE A 104 2.64 4.00 -10.96
CA ILE A 104 2.38 2.73 -10.27
C ILE A 104 0.99 2.29 -10.64
N SER A 105 0.85 1.04 -11.08
CA SER A 105 -0.44 0.48 -11.49
C SER A 105 -0.65 -0.87 -10.85
N THR A 106 -1.92 -1.28 -10.75
CA THR A 106 -2.27 -2.61 -10.27
C THR A 106 -2.93 -3.42 -11.38
N ARG A 107 -2.67 -4.70 -11.39
CA ARG A 107 -3.36 -5.61 -12.29
C ARG A 107 -4.71 -6.05 -11.73
N SER A 108 -4.86 -6.06 -10.41
CA SER A 108 -6.08 -6.53 -9.78
C SER A 108 -6.37 -5.72 -8.53
N MET A 109 -7.44 -4.93 -8.58
CA MET A 109 -7.90 -4.20 -7.40
C MET A 109 -8.34 -5.15 -6.29
N LYS A 110 -8.84 -6.32 -6.64
CA LYS A 110 -9.25 -7.32 -5.63
C LYS A 110 -8.06 -7.84 -4.84
N LEU A 111 -6.96 -8.16 -5.52
CA LEU A 111 -5.75 -8.60 -4.84
C LEU A 111 -5.14 -7.47 -4.02
N LEU A 112 -5.15 -6.26 -4.57
CA LEU A 112 -4.64 -5.10 -3.85
C LEU A 112 -5.43 -4.88 -2.56
N TYR A 113 -6.74 -4.97 -2.64
CA TYR A 113 -7.63 -4.84 -1.49
C TYR A 113 -7.33 -5.92 -0.44
N TYR A 114 -7.13 -7.15 -0.90
CA TYR A 114 -6.81 -8.27 -0.01
C TYR A 114 -5.56 -7.98 0.83
N TYR A 115 -4.47 -7.57 0.18
CA TYR A 115 -3.22 -7.27 0.90
C TYR A 115 -3.33 -6.00 1.76
N HIS A 116 -4.12 -5.04 1.30
CA HIS A 116 -4.37 -3.79 2.02
C HIS A 116 -5.07 -4.04 3.36
N ASN A 117 -5.94 -5.02 3.44
CA ASN A 117 -6.80 -5.25 4.60
C ASN A 117 -6.03 -5.51 5.89
N LYS A 118 -4.81 -5.97 5.81
CA LYS A 118 -3.97 -6.20 6.99
C LYS A 118 -3.84 -4.93 7.84
N LEU A 119 -3.84 -3.77 7.20
CA LEU A 119 -3.63 -2.50 7.88
C LEU A 119 -4.91 -1.68 8.05
N SER A 120 -6.04 -2.18 7.62
CA SER A 120 -7.28 -1.38 7.55
C SER A 120 -7.85 -1.02 8.92
N SER A 121 -7.47 -1.72 9.99
CA SER A 121 -8.03 -1.51 11.33
C SER A 121 -7.24 -0.53 12.20
N TYR A 122 -6.16 0.07 11.70
CA TYR A 122 -5.28 0.89 12.51
C TYR A 122 -5.50 2.40 12.38
N GLY A 123 -6.54 2.81 11.66
CA GLY A 123 -6.87 4.22 11.50
C GLY A 123 -5.85 5.01 10.70
N LEU A 124 -5.08 4.33 9.85
CA LEU A 124 -4.00 4.95 9.09
C LEU A 124 -4.49 5.86 7.96
N ASP A 125 -5.74 5.72 7.55
CA ASP A 125 -6.33 6.53 6.50
C ASP A 125 -6.37 8.03 6.84
N GLU A 126 -6.27 8.38 8.11
CA GLU A 126 -6.16 9.77 8.54
C GLU A 126 -4.88 10.44 8.03
N TYR A 127 -3.87 9.67 7.68
CA TYR A 127 -2.55 10.19 7.31
C TYR A 127 -2.31 10.25 5.81
N ILE A 128 -3.34 10.00 5.03
CA ILE A 128 -3.22 9.99 3.57
C ILE A 128 -3.58 11.32 2.94
#